data_462b9d5489d4269372babadbf6cb371e
#
_entry.id   462b9d5489d4269372babadbf6cb371e
#
_cell.length_a   1.000
_cell.length_b   1.000
_cell.length_c   1.000
_cell.angle_alpha   90.00
_cell.angle_beta   90.00
_cell.angle_gamma   90.00
#
_symmetry.space_group_name_H-M   'P 1'
#
loop_
_entity.id
_entity.type
_entity.pdbx_description
1 polymer ?
#
loop_
_entity_poly.entity_id
_entity_poly.type
_entity_poly.pdbx_seq_one_letter_code
_entity_poly.pdbx_strand_id
1 'polypeptide(L)'
;TRESADVTNPVEEYNNKFLHRIDMTYALDASDFGSDEYRVFVADTDNLRGNELRGALIDKLYSAGVRVVAVPDGAAAGVLLDNYLQTGNTESLDSYLSVLPADRRDSARTLWEHVRTRYPGVFHAAGLGADARSATVGKALTVLANASDNTPETEIAEAVQVMRSGTTSNAVYWFKTAMAKYPRQMERFFGSSYAAVSRLYYAMQGTLNVADDSELPTYDAKQLLKTYKKDGILIFTDEASALMTEGSMASELQAQLDKQKYGEDEDPQRVCAIGAVYGTWSNAGSFTPDDTETAWDADSLTEYLGSDALRGKDMLLALDGEDSPYLTENCLLKDTDTPVAEQVQKLFVLDKNNMASPESAESE
;
A
#
# COMPACT_ATOMS: atom_id res chain seq x y z
N THR A 1 -48.24 1.71 -32.59
CA THR A 1 -47.02 1.07 -32.12
C THR A 1 -46.17 2.11 -31.44
N ARG A 2 -46.23 2.18 -30.12
CA ARG A 2 -45.24 2.92 -29.31
C ARG A 2 -43.97 2.05 -29.30
N GLU A 3 -42.92 2.53 -29.90
CA GLU A 3 -41.58 2.04 -29.61
C GLU A 3 -41.37 2.18 -28.09
N SER A 4 -41.20 1.07 -27.41
CA SER A 4 -40.62 1.06 -26.06
C SER A 4 -39.21 1.59 -26.23
N ALA A 5 -38.94 2.81 -25.75
CA ALA A 5 -37.58 3.24 -25.52
C ALA A 5 -36.96 2.17 -24.61
N ASP A 6 -35.94 1.48 -25.08
CA ASP A 6 -35.10 0.65 -24.22
C ASP A 6 -34.60 1.55 -23.10
N VAL A 7 -35.12 1.35 -21.91
CA VAL A 7 -34.63 2.02 -20.70
C VAL A 7 -33.31 1.32 -20.39
N THR A 8 -32.23 1.89 -20.90
CA THR A 8 -30.88 1.42 -20.61
C THR A 8 -30.66 1.52 -19.09
N ASN A 9 -30.19 0.47 -18.49
CA ASN A 9 -29.84 0.46 -17.06
C ASN A 9 -28.64 1.42 -16.86
N PRO A 10 -28.76 2.46 -16.01
CA PRO A 10 -27.67 3.44 -15.82
C PRO A 10 -26.33 2.79 -15.39
N VAL A 11 -26.38 1.70 -14.63
CA VAL A 11 -25.19 0.94 -14.22
C VAL A 11 -24.54 0.24 -15.41
N GLU A 12 -25.33 -0.35 -16.30
CA GLU A 12 -24.82 -1.01 -17.50
C GLU A 12 -24.16 0.00 -18.46
N GLU A 13 -24.79 1.15 -18.65
CA GLU A 13 -24.24 2.23 -19.48
C GLU A 13 -22.92 2.76 -18.91
N TYR A 14 -22.86 2.98 -17.60
CA TYR A 14 -21.66 3.42 -16.91
C TYR A 14 -20.54 2.37 -17.00
N ASN A 15 -20.84 1.11 -16.71
CA ASN A 15 -19.86 0.03 -16.76
C ASN A 15 -19.29 -0.19 -18.16
N ASN A 16 -20.08 -0.03 -19.21
CA ASN A 16 -19.59 -0.08 -20.59
C ASN A 16 -18.53 1.00 -20.89
N LYS A 17 -18.55 2.12 -20.15
CA LYS A 17 -17.58 3.20 -20.30
C LYS A 17 -16.36 3.04 -19.37
N PHE A 18 -16.55 2.57 -18.14
CA PHE A 18 -15.55 2.64 -17.06
C PHE A 18 -15.09 1.28 -16.52
N LEU A 19 -15.68 0.17 -16.97
CA LEU A 19 -15.23 -1.17 -16.64
C LEU A 19 -14.35 -1.71 -17.77
N HIS A 20 -13.08 -1.95 -17.44
CA HIS A 20 -12.10 -2.38 -18.42
C HIS A 20 -11.52 -3.74 -18.07
N ARG A 21 -11.36 -4.58 -19.09
CA ARG A 21 -10.48 -5.74 -18.97
C ARG A 21 -9.05 -5.23 -18.77
N ILE A 22 -8.36 -5.83 -17.82
CA ILE A 22 -6.95 -5.55 -17.58
C ILE A 22 -6.10 -6.78 -17.84
N ASP A 23 -4.84 -6.54 -18.17
CA ASP A 23 -3.79 -7.54 -18.17
C ASP A 23 -2.71 -7.04 -17.22
N MET A 24 -2.46 -7.82 -16.16
CA MET A 24 -1.51 -7.43 -15.12
C MET A 24 -0.06 -7.42 -15.60
N THR A 25 0.22 -7.98 -16.78
CA THR A 25 1.55 -7.96 -17.43
C THR A 25 1.80 -6.67 -18.21
N TYR A 26 0.74 -5.95 -18.59
CA TYR A 26 0.83 -4.67 -19.30
C TYR A 26 0.57 -3.49 -18.37
N ALA A 27 1.21 -2.36 -18.66
CA ALA A 27 0.97 -1.14 -17.92
C ALA A 27 -0.50 -0.71 -18.07
N LEU A 28 -1.19 -0.58 -16.92
CA LEU A 28 -2.54 0.00 -16.86
C LEU A 28 -2.53 1.41 -17.46
N ASP A 29 -3.60 1.93 -18.05
CA ASP A 29 -3.63 3.30 -18.59
C ASP A 29 -3.73 4.33 -17.45
N ALA A 30 -2.94 5.44 -17.45
CA ALA A 30 -2.99 6.47 -16.40
C ALA A 30 -4.36 7.13 -16.28
N SER A 31 -5.10 7.23 -17.38
CA SER A 31 -6.48 7.72 -17.39
C SER A 31 -7.42 6.89 -16.49
N ASP A 32 -7.10 5.61 -16.24
CA ASP A 32 -7.91 4.74 -15.39
C ASP A 32 -7.91 5.15 -13.91
N PHE A 33 -6.92 5.94 -13.48
CA PHE A 33 -6.78 6.39 -12.10
C PHE A 33 -7.23 7.84 -11.87
N GLY A 34 -7.75 8.51 -12.90
CA GLY A 34 -8.30 9.87 -12.77
C GLY A 34 -7.24 10.94 -12.59
N SER A 35 -7.72 12.10 -12.26
CA SER A 35 -7.09 13.40 -12.27
C SER A 35 -5.93 13.59 -11.28
N ASP A 36 -5.31 14.76 -11.39
CA ASP A 36 -4.31 15.32 -10.48
C ASP A 36 -4.81 15.50 -9.02
N GLU A 37 -6.05 15.09 -8.72
CA GLU A 37 -6.66 15.16 -7.39
C GLU A 37 -6.03 14.20 -6.38
N TYR A 38 -5.55 13.04 -6.87
CA TYR A 38 -5.05 11.98 -5.99
C TYR A 38 -3.54 12.08 -5.84
N ARG A 39 -3.10 12.22 -4.60
CA ARG A 39 -1.70 12.14 -4.23
C ARG A 39 -1.36 10.86 -3.48
N VAL A 40 -2.32 10.34 -2.73
CA VAL A 40 -2.17 9.16 -1.89
C VAL A 40 -3.11 8.08 -2.39
N PHE A 41 -2.56 6.90 -2.61
CA PHE A 41 -3.27 5.72 -3.07
C PHE A 41 -3.16 4.64 -2.00
N VAL A 42 -4.28 4.10 -1.55
CA VAL A 42 -4.32 3.02 -0.55
C VAL A 42 -4.97 1.82 -1.19
N ALA A 43 -4.21 0.75 -1.37
CA ALA A 43 -4.62 -0.41 -2.16
C ALA A 43 -4.70 -1.67 -1.32
N ASP A 44 -5.85 -2.36 -1.39
CA ASP A 44 -5.97 -3.74 -0.93
C ASP A 44 -5.15 -4.66 -1.83
N THR A 45 -4.15 -5.28 -1.25
CA THR A 45 -3.24 -6.22 -1.92
C THR A 45 -3.01 -7.50 -1.10
N ASP A 46 -3.86 -7.75 -0.09
CA ASP A 46 -3.72 -8.92 0.77
C ASP A 46 -4.44 -10.15 0.20
N ASN A 47 -3.99 -10.57 -0.99
CA ASN A 47 -4.45 -11.77 -1.66
C ASN A 47 -3.28 -12.48 -2.37
N LEU A 48 -3.51 -13.68 -2.92
CA LEU A 48 -2.45 -14.47 -3.56
C LEU A 48 -1.84 -13.80 -4.81
N ARG A 49 -2.58 -12.91 -5.49
CA ARG A 49 -2.10 -12.12 -6.61
C ARG A 49 -1.67 -10.70 -6.22
N GLY A 50 -1.62 -10.41 -4.92
CA GLY A 50 -1.31 -9.09 -4.40
C GLY A 50 0.01 -8.52 -4.89
N ASN A 51 1.06 -9.33 -5.04
CA ASN A 51 2.35 -8.85 -5.55
C ASN A 51 2.29 -8.52 -7.06
N GLU A 52 1.48 -9.21 -7.86
CA GLU A 52 1.23 -8.82 -9.26
C GLU A 52 0.53 -7.46 -9.31
N LEU A 53 -0.50 -7.25 -8.47
CA LEU A 53 -1.22 -5.99 -8.38
C LEU A 53 -0.31 -4.85 -7.90
N ARG A 54 0.55 -5.10 -6.89
CA ARG A 54 1.56 -4.13 -6.43
C ARG A 54 2.48 -3.68 -7.56
N GLY A 55 2.99 -4.62 -8.35
CA GLY A 55 3.84 -4.32 -9.51
C GLY A 55 3.13 -3.48 -10.56
N ALA A 56 1.92 -3.86 -10.93
CA ALA A 56 1.10 -3.12 -11.89
C ALA A 56 0.80 -1.69 -11.40
N LEU A 57 0.46 -1.52 -10.13
CA LEU A 57 0.20 -0.21 -9.54
C LEU A 57 1.45 0.67 -9.47
N ILE A 58 2.62 0.11 -9.10
CA ILE A 58 3.89 0.85 -9.07
C ILE A 58 4.23 1.37 -10.48
N ASP A 59 4.22 0.49 -11.46
CA ASP A 59 4.55 0.85 -12.84
C ASP A 59 3.60 1.93 -13.37
N LYS A 60 2.35 1.82 -13.03
CA LYS A 60 1.30 2.73 -13.47
C LYS A 60 1.38 4.09 -12.83
N LEU A 61 1.42 4.11 -11.51
CA LEU A 61 1.36 5.33 -10.72
C LEU A 61 2.71 6.07 -10.68
N TYR A 62 3.77 5.47 -11.23
CA TYR A 62 5.02 6.19 -11.47
C TYR A 62 4.81 7.44 -12.34
N SER A 63 4.02 7.36 -13.40
CA SER A 63 3.68 8.51 -14.25
C SER A 63 2.81 9.55 -13.55
N ALA A 64 2.03 9.13 -12.54
CA ALA A 64 1.23 10.01 -11.68
C ALA A 64 2.03 10.65 -10.52
N GLY A 65 3.35 10.49 -10.52
CA GLY A 65 4.22 11.12 -9.51
C GLY A 65 4.43 10.31 -8.23
N VAL A 66 3.96 9.06 -8.16
CA VAL A 66 4.25 8.18 -7.01
C VAL A 66 5.74 7.85 -6.97
N ARG A 67 6.35 8.09 -5.80
CA ARG A 67 7.77 7.84 -5.52
C ARG A 67 7.99 7.12 -4.19
N VAL A 68 6.93 6.91 -3.45
CA VAL A 68 6.96 6.24 -2.14
C VAL A 68 6.00 5.08 -2.15
N VAL A 69 6.48 3.92 -1.71
CA VAL A 69 5.66 2.74 -1.44
C VAL A 69 5.67 2.46 0.06
N ALA A 70 4.50 2.19 0.63
CA ALA A 70 4.39 1.81 2.02
C ALA A 70 3.87 0.36 2.13
N VAL A 71 4.55 -0.45 2.95
CA VAL A 71 4.25 -1.88 3.13
C VAL A 71 3.79 -2.16 4.56
N PRO A 72 2.85 -3.10 4.75
CA PRO A 72 2.24 -3.37 6.07
C PRO A 72 3.10 -4.29 6.96
N ASP A 73 4.39 -4.43 6.67
CA ASP A 73 5.26 -5.46 7.24
C ASP A 73 6.06 -4.97 8.46
N GLY A 74 5.76 -3.78 8.97
CA GLY A 74 6.44 -3.14 10.10
C GLY A 74 7.48 -2.10 9.68
N ALA A 75 7.76 -1.15 10.58
CA ALA A 75 8.66 -0.03 10.31
C ALA A 75 10.09 -0.49 9.99
N ALA A 76 10.59 -1.51 10.68
CA ALA A 76 11.93 -2.06 10.44
C ALA A 76 12.04 -2.74 9.06
N ALA A 77 11.01 -3.48 8.65
CA ALA A 77 10.94 -4.10 7.34
C ALA A 77 10.99 -3.03 6.23
N GLY A 78 10.26 -1.92 6.41
CA GLY A 78 10.31 -0.79 5.49
C GLY A 78 11.70 -0.18 5.34
N VAL A 79 12.46 -0.03 6.42
CA VAL A 79 13.86 0.43 6.38
C VAL A 79 14.75 -0.50 5.54
N LEU A 80 14.60 -1.81 5.70
CA LEU A 80 15.38 -2.80 4.95
C LEU A 80 15.02 -2.78 3.46
N LEU A 81 13.73 -2.69 3.14
CA LEU A 81 13.26 -2.58 1.77
C LEU A 81 13.73 -1.25 1.12
N ASP A 82 13.65 -0.13 1.85
CA ASP A 82 14.15 1.16 1.36
C ASP A 82 15.64 1.09 1.04
N ASN A 83 16.45 0.51 1.92
CA ASN A 83 17.87 0.34 1.68
C ASN A 83 18.14 -0.49 0.41
N TYR A 84 17.37 -1.56 0.17
CA TYR A 84 17.49 -2.32 -1.08
C TYR A 84 17.10 -1.48 -2.29
N LEU A 85 15.97 -0.79 -2.26
CA LEU A 85 15.50 0.01 -3.39
C LEU A 85 16.46 1.16 -3.73
N GLN A 86 17.10 1.75 -2.73
CA GLN A 86 18.06 2.85 -2.93
C GLN A 86 19.45 2.36 -3.35
N THR A 87 19.95 1.28 -2.77
CA THR A 87 21.35 0.87 -2.92
C THR A 87 21.56 -0.40 -3.76
N GLY A 88 20.53 -1.26 -3.87
CA GLY A 88 20.63 -2.60 -4.45
C GLY A 88 21.24 -3.65 -3.49
N ASN A 89 21.32 -3.36 -2.18
CA ASN A 89 21.86 -4.29 -1.19
C ASN A 89 20.96 -5.52 -1.03
N THR A 90 21.36 -6.65 -1.59
CA THR A 90 20.60 -7.89 -1.60
C THR A 90 20.42 -8.50 -0.20
N GLU A 91 21.36 -8.28 0.73
CA GLU A 91 21.23 -8.74 2.12
C GLU A 91 20.06 -8.04 2.82
N SER A 92 19.82 -6.76 2.49
CA SER A 92 18.65 -6.02 2.99
C SER A 92 17.35 -6.58 2.40
N LEU A 93 17.32 -6.93 1.12
CA LEU A 93 16.16 -7.61 0.52
C LEU A 93 15.90 -8.96 1.18
N ASP A 94 16.92 -9.80 1.35
CA ASP A 94 16.79 -11.11 2.00
C ASP A 94 16.25 -10.97 3.43
N SER A 95 16.73 -9.96 4.13
CA SER A 95 16.26 -9.64 5.49
C SER A 95 14.80 -9.18 5.51
N TYR A 96 14.39 -8.35 4.58
CA TYR A 96 12.98 -7.98 4.38
C TYR A 96 12.12 -9.20 4.06
N LEU A 97 12.51 -10.01 3.07
CA LEU A 97 11.75 -11.19 2.67
C LEU A 97 11.59 -12.21 3.80
N SER A 98 12.55 -12.29 4.72
CA SER A 98 12.47 -13.19 5.89
C SER A 98 11.30 -12.86 6.83
N VAL A 99 10.78 -11.62 6.79
CA VAL A 99 9.62 -11.18 7.58
C VAL A 99 8.31 -11.72 7.02
N LEU A 100 8.26 -11.90 5.69
CA LEU A 100 7.05 -12.32 4.99
C LEU A 100 6.74 -13.81 5.21
N PRO A 101 5.46 -14.20 5.08
CA PRO A 101 5.07 -15.62 4.96
C PRO A 101 5.86 -16.33 3.85
N ALA A 102 6.18 -17.61 4.07
CA ALA A 102 7.05 -18.35 3.16
C ALA A 102 6.51 -18.45 1.74
N ASP A 103 5.21 -18.60 1.60
CA ASP A 103 4.48 -18.70 0.33
C ASP A 103 4.44 -17.39 -0.48
N ARG A 104 4.77 -16.26 0.15
CA ARG A 104 4.79 -14.92 -0.49
C ARG A 104 6.20 -14.44 -0.86
N ARG A 105 7.25 -15.11 -0.39
CA ARG A 105 8.63 -14.61 -0.53
C ARG A 105 9.12 -14.54 -1.97
N ASP A 106 8.85 -15.56 -2.75
CA ASP A 106 9.33 -15.64 -4.15
C ASP A 106 8.65 -14.59 -5.02
N SER A 107 7.33 -14.45 -4.91
CA SER A 107 6.60 -13.41 -5.65
C SER A 107 6.98 -11.99 -5.21
N ALA A 108 7.25 -11.79 -3.89
CA ALA A 108 7.74 -10.52 -3.39
C ALA A 108 9.17 -10.22 -3.87
N ARG A 109 10.04 -11.22 -3.94
CA ARG A 109 11.38 -11.06 -4.52
C ARG A 109 11.30 -10.60 -5.97
N THR A 110 10.51 -11.30 -6.78
CA THR A 110 10.29 -10.94 -8.19
C THR A 110 9.80 -9.50 -8.34
N LEU A 111 8.83 -9.09 -7.52
CA LEU A 111 8.32 -7.73 -7.50
C LEU A 111 9.44 -6.70 -7.23
N TRP A 112 10.16 -6.85 -6.11
CA TRP A 112 11.12 -5.83 -5.70
C TRP A 112 12.38 -5.79 -6.56
N GLU A 113 12.80 -6.92 -7.13
CA GLU A 113 13.85 -6.99 -8.15
C GLU A 113 13.41 -6.27 -9.43
N HIS A 114 12.16 -6.46 -9.87
CA HIS A 114 11.59 -5.71 -10.99
C HIS A 114 11.61 -4.20 -10.73
N VAL A 115 11.08 -3.77 -9.57
CA VAL A 115 11.05 -2.34 -9.20
C VAL A 115 12.47 -1.75 -9.15
N ARG A 116 13.42 -2.45 -8.53
CA ARG A 116 14.81 -1.98 -8.45
C ARG A 116 15.48 -1.90 -9.81
N THR A 117 15.24 -2.87 -10.67
CA THR A 117 15.83 -2.92 -12.02
C THR A 117 15.26 -1.83 -12.92
N ARG A 118 13.94 -1.63 -12.88
CA ARG A 118 13.25 -0.67 -13.75
C ARG A 118 13.41 0.78 -13.26
N TYR A 119 13.47 0.98 -11.96
CA TYR A 119 13.50 2.30 -11.30
C TYR A 119 14.63 2.41 -10.27
N PRO A 120 15.90 2.28 -10.66
CA PRO A 120 17.03 2.23 -9.74
C PRO A 120 17.14 3.51 -8.91
N GLY A 121 16.96 3.41 -7.58
CA GLY A 121 17.07 4.52 -6.64
C GLY A 121 15.95 5.57 -6.72
N VAL A 122 14.84 5.26 -7.40
CA VAL A 122 13.71 6.20 -7.57
C VAL A 122 12.70 6.07 -6.45
N PHE A 123 12.33 4.85 -6.09
CA PHE A 123 11.31 4.61 -5.07
C PHE A 123 11.90 4.53 -3.69
N HIS A 124 11.27 5.22 -2.75
CA HIS A 124 11.47 5.02 -1.32
C HIS A 124 10.45 4.02 -0.77
N ALA A 125 10.84 3.27 0.26
CA ALA A 125 9.94 2.40 0.99
C ALA A 125 9.73 2.87 2.43
N ALA A 126 8.52 2.70 2.93
CA ALA A 126 8.17 2.92 4.31
C ALA A 126 7.42 1.69 4.85
N GLY A 127 7.74 1.23 6.06
CA GLY A 127 7.00 0.15 6.71
C GLY A 127 5.93 0.71 7.65
N LEU A 128 4.76 0.13 7.66
CA LEU A 128 3.63 0.50 8.50
C LEU A 128 3.39 -0.58 9.56
N GLY A 129 2.73 -0.19 10.64
CA GLY A 129 2.38 -1.11 11.71
C GLY A 129 3.48 -1.28 12.76
N ALA A 130 3.19 -2.13 13.73
CA ALA A 130 4.04 -2.42 14.86
C ALA A 130 5.17 -3.39 14.50
N ASP A 131 6.30 -3.27 15.21
CA ASP A 131 7.44 -4.19 15.06
C ASP A 131 7.55 -5.13 16.28
N ALA A 132 7.20 -6.39 16.07
CA ALA A 132 7.31 -7.44 17.09
C ALA A 132 8.66 -8.18 17.07
N ARG A 133 9.49 -7.97 16.04
CA ARG A 133 10.68 -8.78 15.79
C ARG A 133 11.97 -7.99 16.06
N SER A 134 12.58 -8.21 17.23
CA SER A 134 13.83 -7.54 17.61
C SER A 134 15.00 -7.79 16.64
N ALA A 135 15.03 -8.96 15.99
CA ALA A 135 16.05 -9.28 14.99
C ALA A 135 15.96 -8.37 13.76
N THR A 136 14.75 -8.12 13.25
CA THR A 136 14.50 -7.22 12.11
C THR A 136 14.84 -5.79 12.50
N VAL A 137 14.41 -5.34 13.68
CA VAL A 137 14.73 -4.03 14.23
C VAL A 137 16.24 -3.82 14.34
N GLY A 138 16.97 -4.80 14.86
CA GLY A 138 18.43 -4.71 14.97
C GLY A 138 19.13 -4.53 13.62
N LYS A 139 18.71 -5.28 12.60
CA LYS A 139 19.23 -5.12 11.24
C LYS A 139 18.91 -3.74 10.65
N ALA A 140 17.68 -3.26 10.83
CA ALA A 140 17.29 -1.91 10.38
C ALA A 140 18.12 -0.82 11.06
N LEU A 141 18.37 -0.93 12.36
CA LEU A 141 19.22 0.00 13.10
C LEU A 141 20.67 -0.01 12.58
N THR A 142 21.22 -1.17 12.26
CA THR A 142 22.55 -1.29 11.65
C THR A 142 22.61 -0.56 10.31
N VAL A 143 21.61 -0.73 9.45
CA VAL A 143 21.50 -0.03 8.16
C VAL A 143 21.46 1.48 8.38
N LEU A 144 20.57 1.96 9.24
CA LEU A 144 20.40 3.40 9.50
C LEU A 144 21.65 4.03 10.13
N ALA A 145 22.28 3.36 11.11
CA ALA A 145 23.46 3.87 11.78
C ALA A 145 24.69 3.90 10.86
N ASN A 146 24.83 2.94 9.95
CA ASN A 146 25.91 2.90 8.97
C ASN A 146 25.70 3.89 7.80
N ALA A 147 24.45 4.24 7.50
CA ALA A 147 24.14 5.23 6.47
C ALA A 147 24.40 6.68 6.90
N SER A 148 24.58 6.94 8.21
CA SER A 148 24.88 8.28 8.73
C SER A 148 26.38 8.56 8.68
N ASP A 149 26.75 9.65 8.00
CA ASP A 149 28.12 10.21 7.98
C ASP A 149 28.40 11.13 9.16
N ASN A 150 27.41 11.44 9.99
CA ASN A 150 27.58 12.34 11.12
C ASN A 150 28.38 11.67 12.25
N THR A 151 29.21 12.47 12.93
CA THR A 151 29.88 12.00 14.14
C THR A 151 28.91 12.02 15.32
N PRO A 152 28.74 10.90 16.03
CA PRO A 152 27.86 10.87 17.21
C PRO A 152 28.45 11.71 18.35
N GLU A 153 27.57 12.43 19.04
CA GLU A 153 27.93 13.10 20.29
C GLU A 153 28.28 12.09 21.38
N THR A 154 29.06 12.50 22.38
CA THR A 154 29.60 11.63 23.43
C THR A 154 28.49 10.83 24.13
N GLU A 155 27.33 11.43 24.38
CA GLU A 155 26.20 10.84 25.09
C GLU A 155 25.58 9.66 24.37
N ILE A 156 25.69 9.61 23.05
CA ILE A 156 25.12 8.54 22.22
C ILE A 156 26.17 7.68 21.50
N ALA A 157 27.46 8.01 21.67
CA ALA A 157 28.54 7.37 20.91
C ALA A 157 28.58 5.84 21.10
N GLU A 158 28.38 5.36 22.33
CA GLU A 158 28.33 3.93 22.63
C GLU A 158 27.11 3.27 22.00
N ALA A 159 25.94 3.91 22.08
CA ALA A 159 24.72 3.39 21.45
C ALA A 159 24.88 3.27 19.92
N VAL A 160 25.46 4.27 19.29
CA VAL A 160 25.72 4.26 17.83
C VAL A 160 26.72 3.16 17.47
N GLN A 161 27.79 2.98 18.27
CA GLN A 161 28.76 1.92 18.04
C GLN A 161 28.12 0.52 18.12
N VAL A 162 27.25 0.30 19.10
CA VAL A 162 26.52 -0.98 19.25
C VAL A 162 25.55 -1.19 18.08
N MET A 163 24.82 -0.17 17.66
CA MET A 163 23.94 -0.25 16.48
C MET A 163 24.73 -0.60 15.22
N ARG A 164 25.88 0.01 15.00
CA ARG A 164 26.77 -0.26 13.85
C ARG A 164 27.38 -1.65 13.86
N SER A 165 27.58 -2.24 15.04
CA SER A 165 28.21 -3.58 15.18
C SER A 165 27.33 -4.76 14.73
N GLY A 166 26.02 -4.53 14.53
CA GLY A 166 25.08 -5.56 14.13
C GLY A 166 24.65 -6.55 15.24
N THR A 167 25.03 -6.31 16.50
CA THR A 167 24.64 -7.15 17.64
C THR A 167 23.19 -6.83 18.06
N THR A 168 22.25 -7.59 17.55
CA THR A 168 20.81 -7.28 17.50
C THR A 168 20.18 -6.93 18.85
N SER A 169 20.31 -7.79 19.86
CA SER A 169 19.63 -7.58 21.16
C SER A 169 20.16 -6.36 21.90
N ASN A 170 21.47 -6.15 21.86
CA ASN A 170 22.10 -4.99 22.48
C ASN A 170 21.76 -3.72 21.71
N ALA A 171 21.74 -3.75 20.36
CA ALA A 171 21.37 -2.60 19.54
C ALA A 171 19.98 -2.05 19.86
N VAL A 172 18.98 -2.94 20.01
CA VAL A 172 17.62 -2.55 20.38
C VAL A 172 17.57 -1.89 21.78
N TYR A 173 18.25 -2.45 22.76
CA TYR A 173 18.32 -1.88 24.11
C TYR A 173 18.95 -0.48 24.12
N TRP A 174 20.12 -0.34 23.50
CA TRP A 174 20.84 0.93 23.43
C TRP A 174 20.09 1.99 22.65
N PHE A 175 19.44 1.59 21.54
CA PHE A 175 18.59 2.45 20.76
C PHE A 175 17.43 3.04 21.58
N LYS A 176 16.66 2.19 22.26
CA LYS A 176 15.55 2.62 23.12
C LYS A 176 16.03 3.57 24.22
N THR A 177 17.14 3.26 24.84
CA THR A 177 17.74 4.08 25.90
C THR A 177 18.18 5.45 25.36
N ALA A 178 18.85 5.47 24.22
CA ALA A 178 19.32 6.70 23.59
C ALA A 178 18.15 7.60 23.13
N MET A 179 17.13 7.00 22.49
CA MET A 179 15.93 7.73 22.05
C MET A 179 15.17 8.34 23.24
N ALA A 180 15.07 7.63 24.36
CA ALA A 180 14.39 8.11 25.55
C ALA A 180 15.14 9.25 26.25
N LYS A 181 16.48 9.17 26.32
CA LYS A 181 17.31 10.12 27.09
C LYS A 181 17.89 11.26 26.27
N TYR A 182 18.22 11.00 25.01
CA TYR A 182 18.99 11.90 24.16
C TYR A 182 18.35 12.09 22.77
N PRO A 183 17.04 12.38 22.65
CA PRO A 183 16.35 12.43 21.36
C PRO A 183 16.93 13.50 20.41
N ARG A 184 17.41 14.64 20.93
CA ARG A 184 18.00 15.70 20.10
C ARG A 184 19.36 15.31 19.53
N GLN A 185 20.19 14.59 20.29
CA GLN A 185 21.46 14.06 19.80
C GLN A 185 21.24 12.99 18.74
N MET A 186 20.24 12.12 18.94
CA MET A 186 19.81 11.12 17.94
C MET A 186 19.33 11.80 16.66
N GLU A 187 18.52 12.87 16.77
CA GLU A 187 18.05 13.64 15.62
C GLU A 187 19.22 14.23 14.82
N ARG A 188 20.18 14.84 15.49
CA ARG A 188 21.38 15.40 14.83
C ARG A 188 22.24 14.33 14.18
N PHE A 189 22.38 13.17 14.83
CA PHE A 189 23.16 12.07 14.30
C PHE A 189 22.51 11.46 13.05
N PHE A 190 21.22 11.13 13.09
CA PHE A 190 20.50 10.50 11.97
C PHE A 190 20.12 11.49 10.86
N GLY A 191 20.03 12.78 11.14
CA GLY A 191 19.71 13.81 10.14
C GLY A 191 18.44 13.51 9.37
N SER A 192 18.53 13.42 8.06
CA SER A 192 17.37 13.14 7.19
C SER A 192 16.70 11.77 7.45
N SER A 193 17.44 10.81 8.00
CA SER A 193 16.89 9.48 8.35
C SER A 193 16.13 9.48 9.67
N TYR A 194 16.14 10.58 10.44
CA TYR A 194 15.51 10.62 11.76
C TYR A 194 14.01 10.36 11.74
N ALA A 195 13.31 10.70 10.65
CA ALA A 195 11.89 10.40 10.50
C ALA A 195 11.64 8.88 10.53
N ALA A 196 12.47 8.09 9.84
CA ALA A 196 12.40 6.62 9.88
C ALA A 196 12.76 6.07 11.25
N VAL A 197 13.79 6.66 11.91
CA VAL A 197 14.22 6.31 13.27
C VAL A 197 13.11 6.56 14.30
N SER A 198 12.45 7.73 14.24
CA SER A 198 11.35 8.08 15.14
C SER A 198 10.16 7.13 14.96
N ARG A 199 9.83 6.80 13.72
CA ARG A 199 8.75 5.87 13.43
C ARG A 199 9.06 4.46 13.93
N LEU A 200 10.28 3.99 13.74
CA LEU A 200 10.75 2.72 14.28
C LEU A 200 10.64 2.68 15.81
N TYR A 201 11.06 3.75 16.49
CA TYR A 201 10.95 3.86 17.95
C TYR A 201 9.50 3.81 18.42
N TYR A 202 8.59 4.54 17.75
CA TYR A 202 7.16 4.52 18.07
C TYR A 202 6.52 3.15 17.84
N ALA A 203 6.80 2.52 16.71
CA ALA A 203 6.32 1.19 16.37
C ALA A 203 6.77 0.12 17.38
N MET A 204 7.99 0.24 17.90
CA MET A 204 8.51 -0.65 18.97
C MET A 204 7.80 -0.42 20.31
N GLN A 205 7.41 0.80 20.63
CA GLN A 205 6.70 1.09 21.88
C GLN A 205 5.31 0.46 21.89
N GLY A 206 4.57 0.52 20.78
CA GLY A 206 3.27 -0.12 20.62
C GLY A 206 3.28 -1.61 20.91
N THR A 207 4.33 -2.31 20.47
CA THR A 207 4.46 -3.77 20.68
C THR A 207 4.97 -4.17 22.06
N LEU A 208 5.73 -3.31 22.73
CA LEU A 208 6.45 -3.67 23.95
C LEU A 208 5.83 -3.09 25.23
N ASN A 209 4.98 -2.09 25.16
CA ASN A 209 4.44 -1.38 26.33
C ASN A 209 2.91 -1.36 26.41
N VAL A 210 2.21 -2.18 25.62
CA VAL A 210 0.73 -2.20 25.65
C VAL A 210 0.14 -0.82 25.34
N ALA A 211 0.86 0.04 24.60
CA ALA A 211 0.24 1.22 24.00
C ALA A 211 -0.83 0.74 23.02
N ASP A 212 -1.94 1.44 23.00
CA ASP A 212 -3.08 1.07 22.17
C ASP A 212 -2.68 1.06 20.70
N ASP A 213 -2.64 -0.13 20.07
CA ASP A 213 -2.32 -0.29 18.65
C ASP A 213 -3.27 0.53 17.75
N SER A 214 -4.41 0.99 18.28
CA SER A 214 -5.36 1.85 17.58
C SER A 214 -4.81 3.23 17.20
N GLU A 215 -3.80 3.73 17.90
CA GLU A 215 -3.16 5.02 17.58
C GLU A 215 -2.11 4.92 16.45
N LEU A 216 -1.64 3.72 16.12
CA LEU A 216 -0.56 3.52 15.17
C LEU A 216 -0.92 3.93 13.74
N PRO A 217 -2.11 3.63 13.20
CA PRO A 217 -2.50 4.11 11.87
C PRO A 217 -2.50 5.64 11.75
N THR A 218 -3.01 6.35 12.76
CA THR A 218 -3.01 7.83 12.80
C THR A 218 -1.59 8.36 12.84
N TYR A 219 -0.70 7.76 13.63
CA TYR A 219 0.70 8.15 13.69
C TYR A 219 1.40 7.92 12.35
N ASP A 220 1.26 6.74 11.76
CA ASP A 220 1.86 6.39 10.47
C ASP A 220 1.39 7.32 9.36
N ALA A 221 0.09 7.61 9.27
CA ALA A 221 -0.47 8.56 8.32
C ALA A 221 0.17 9.95 8.44
N LYS A 222 0.28 10.48 9.66
CA LYS A 222 0.95 11.77 9.92
C LYS A 222 2.41 11.76 9.50
N GLN A 223 3.15 10.70 9.83
CA GLN A 223 4.57 10.62 9.52
C GLN A 223 4.83 10.48 8.01
N LEU A 224 4.05 9.69 7.30
CA LEU A 224 4.13 9.55 5.85
C LEU A 224 3.94 10.91 5.16
N LEU A 225 2.85 11.59 5.45
CA LEU A 225 2.54 12.88 4.83
C LEU A 225 3.53 13.98 5.22
N LYS A 226 4.08 13.96 6.44
CA LYS A 226 5.11 14.89 6.90
C LYS A 226 6.46 14.64 6.23
N THR A 227 6.83 13.38 6.06
CA THR A 227 8.13 12.99 5.49
C THR A 227 8.17 13.20 3.98
N TYR A 228 7.11 12.84 3.29
CA TYR A 228 7.03 12.83 1.81
C TYR A 228 6.05 13.88 1.29
N LYS A 229 6.33 15.16 1.61
CA LYS A 229 5.40 16.28 1.37
C LYS A 229 5.04 16.52 -0.09
N LYS A 230 5.91 16.15 -1.03
CA LYS A 230 5.76 16.45 -2.47
C LYS A 230 5.56 15.22 -3.32
N ASP A 231 5.83 14.04 -2.77
CA ASP A 231 5.78 12.79 -3.53
C ASP A 231 4.39 12.18 -3.47
N GLY A 232 3.99 11.53 -4.53
CA GLY A 232 2.87 10.61 -4.51
C GLY A 232 3.22 9.38 -3.69
N ILE A 233 2.27 8.87 -2.91
CA ILE A 233 2.43 7.76 -1.98
C ILE A 233 1.46 6.64 -2.36
N LEU A 234 1.97 5.42 -2.51
CA LEU A 234 1.19 4.21 -2.71
C LEU A 234 1.33 3.30 -1.49
N ILE A 235 0.23 3.00 -0.85
CA ILE A 235 0.17 2.20 0.38
C ILE A 235 -0.47 0.86 0.05
N PHE A 236 0.22 -0.23 0.41
CA PHE A 236 -0.30 -1.59 0.33
C PHE A 236 -0.83 -2.02 1.69
N THR A 237 -2.02 -2.58 1.70
CA THR A 237 -2.70 -2.96 2.93
C THR A 237 -3.72 -4.08 2.67
N ASP A 238 -4.53 -4.40 3.66
CA ASP A 238 -5.69 -5.27 3.56
C ASP A 238 -6.97 -4.50 3.18
N GLU A 239 -8.05 -5.23 2.91
CA GLU A 239 -9.35 -4.68 2.54
C GLU A 239 -9.87 -3.67 3.58
N ALA A 240 -9.85 -4.04 4.86
CA ALA A 240 -10.41 -3.20 5.93
C ALA A 240 -9.68 -1.86 6.07
N SER A 241 -8.37 -1.83 5.81
CA SER A 241 -7.54 -0.63 5.86
C SER A 241 -7.60 0.19 4.58
N ALA A 242 -7.93 -0.43 3.45
CA ALA A 242 -8.02 0.23 2.14
C ALA A 242 -9.35 0.97 1.95
N LEU A 243 -10.46 0.47 2.50
CA LEU A 243 -11.75 1.12 2.42
C LEU A 243 -11.80 2.39 3.29
N MET A 244 -12.56 3.41 2.85
CA MET A 244 -12.76 4.67 3.58
C MET A 244 -13.73 4.51 4.75
N THR A 245 -13.47 3.56 5.63
CA THR A 245 -14.24 3.33 6.85
C THR A 245 -13.57 4.01 8.04
N GLU A 246 -14.34 4.33 9.08
CA GLU A 246 -13.82 5.00 10.28
C GLU A 246 -12.67 4.19 10.92
N GLY A 247 -11.54 4.86 11.15
CA GLY A 247 -10.34 4.27 11.74
C GLY A 247 -9.44 3.50 10.76
N SER A 248 -9.83 3.36 9.49
CA SER A 248 -8.98 2.75 8.47
C SER A 248 -7.77 3.65 8.11
N MET A 249 -6.74 3.06 7.52
CA MET A 249 -5.59 3.83 7.03
C MET A 249 -6.02 4.86 5.97
N ALA A 250 -6.91 4.49 5.05
CA ALA A 250 -7.41 5.39 4.02
C ALA A 250 -8.15 6.60 4.62
N SER A 251 -9.04 6.37 5.59
CA SER A 251 -9.77 7.46 6.25
C SER A 251 -8.87 8.35 7.10
N GLU A 252 -7.88 7.78 7.80
CA GLU A 252 -6.91 8.56 8.58
C GLU A 252 -6.03 9.45 7.70
N LEU A 253 -5.60 8.95 6.54
CA LEU A 253 -4.85 9.74 5.56
C LEU A 253 -5.70 10.89 5.01
N GLN A 254 -6.95 10.63 4.64
CA GLN A 254 -7.87 11.68 4.18
C GLN A 254 -8.07 12.75 5.27
N ALA A 255 -8.31 12.33 6.51
CA ALA A 255 -8.45 13.25 7.64
C ALA A 255 -7.20 14.10 7.91
N GLN A 256 -6.00 13.60 7.59
CA GLN A 256 -4.77 14.39 7.67
C GLN A 256 -4.62 15.35 6.49
N LEU A 257 -4.99 14.94 5.27
CA LEU A 257 -5.01 15.82 4.10
C LEU A 257 -5.99 16.98 4.28
N ASP A 258 -7.18 16.72 4.79
CA ASP A 258 -8.21 17.74 5.05
C ASP A 258 -7.77 18.84 6.05
N LYS A 259 -6.80 18.52 6.91
CA LYS A 259 -6.20 19.49 7.84
C LYS A 259 -5.12 20.34 7.21
N GLN A 260 -4.65 20.01 6.01
CA GLN A 260 -3.64 20.80 5.32
C GLN A 260 -4.26 22.09 4.78
N LYS A 261 -3.46 23.15 4.79
CA LYS A 261 -3.86 24.41 4.15
C LYS A 261 -3.31 24.40 2.73
N TYR A 262 -4.19 24.53 1.78
CA TYR A 262 -3.88 24.66 0.37
C TYR A 262 -3.83 26.16 -0.01
N GLY A 263 -3.07 26.52 -1.04
CA GLY A 263 -3.07 27.86 -1.62
C GLY A 263 -4.43 28.20 -2.25
N GLU A 264 -4.69 29.48 -2.53
CA GLU A 264 -5.96 29.91 -3.15
C GLU A 264 -6.20 29.27 -4.54
N ASP A 265 -5.13 28.86 -5.23
CA ASP A 265 -5.15 28.25 -6.55
C ASP A 265 -4.84 26.73 -6.50
N GLU A 266 -4.79 26.11 -5.32
CA GLU A 266 -4.48 24.70 -5.15
C GLU A 266 -5.75 23.93 -4.74
N ASP A 267 -6.10 22.91 -5.50
CA ASP A 267 -7.21 22.02 -5.15
C ASP A 267 -6.84 21.12 -3.97
N PRO A 268 -7.79 20.85 -3.05
CA PRO A 268 -7.58 19.91 -1.96
C PRO A 268 -7.21 18.53 -2.48
N GLN A 269 -6.11 17.99 -1.97
CA GLN A 269 -5.66 16.64 -2.35
C GLN A 269 -6.53 15.57 -1.67
N ARG A 270 -6.74 14.48 -2.37
CA ARG A 270 -7.58 13.38 -1.93
C ARG A 270 -6.80 12.07 -1.88
N VAL A 271 -7.33 11.13 -1.09
CA VAL A 271 -6.92 9.73 -1.07
C VAL A 271 -7.74 8.96 -2.11
N CYS A 272 -7.07 8.18 -2.94
CA CYS A 272 -7.70 7.17 -3.79
C CYS A 272 -7.66 5.83 -3.06
N ALA A 273 -8.80 5.36 -2.59
CA ALA A 273 -8.97 4.02 -2.05
C ALA A 273 -9.15 3.04 -3.22
N ILE A 274 -8.34 1.99 -3.23
CA ILE A 274 -8.32 0.96 -4.27
C ILE A 274 -8.69 -0.36 -3.62
N GLY A 275 -9.89 -0.83 -3.90
CA GLY A 275 -10.35 -2.16 -3.49
C GLY A 275 -9.88 -3.24 -4.46
N ALA A 276 -9.73 -4.45 -3.95
CA ALA A 276 -9.53 -5.63 -4.78
C ALA A 276 -10.42 -6.77 -4.27
N VAL A 277 -11.07 -7.46 -5.17
CA VAL A 277 -11.74 -8.71 -4.88
C VAL A 277 -11.07 -9.82 -5.68
N TYR A 278 -10.63 -10.83 -4.96
CA TYR A 278 -9.95 -12.00 -5.51
C TYR A 278 -10.86 -13.22 -5.38
N GLY A 279 -11.02 -13.97 -6.46
CA GLY A 279 -11.92 -15.11 -6.46
C GLY A 279 -11.98 -15.84 -7.79
N THR A 280 -13.07 -16.53 -8.05
CA THR A 280 -13.22 -17.38 -9.24
C THR A 280 -14.53 -17.11 -9.94
N TRP A 281 -14.48 -16.87 -11.26
CA TRP A 281 -15.64 -16.89 -12.13
C TRP A 281 -15.99 -18.34 -12.50
N SER A 282 -17.22 -18.74 -12.22
CA SER A 282 -17.73 -20.04 -12.67
C SER A 282 -18.05 -20.01 -14.18
N ASN A 283 -18.10 -21.19 -14.80
CA ASN A 283 -18.55 -21.32 -16.18
C ASN A 283 -20.03 -20.88 -16.39
N ALA A 284 -20.83 -20.89 -15.32
CA ALA A 284 -22.18 -20.39 -15.33
C ALA A 284 -22.27 -18.86 -15.16
N GLY A 285 -21.13 -18.20 -14.93
CA GLY A 285 -21.03 -16.75 -14.87
C GLY A 285 -21.30 -16.13 -13.51
N SER A 286 -21.17 -16.88 -12.42
CA SER A 286 -21.19 -16.35 -11.05
C SER A 286 -19.76 -16.15 -10.56
N PHE A 287 -19.53 -15.09 -9.76
CA PHE A 287 -18.28 -14.83 -9.08
C PHE A 287 -18.32 -15.32 -7.63
N THR A 288 -17.28 -16.02 -7.22
CA THR A 288 -17.13 -16.50 -5.84
C THR A 288 -15.82 -15.93 -5.27
N PRO A 289 -15.87 -14.98 -4.30
CA PRO A 289 -14.69 -14.52 -3.59
C PRO A 289 -14.02 -15.67 -2.84
N ASP A 290 -12.68 -15.67 -2.80
CA ASP A 290 -11.91 -16.66 -2.02
C ASP A 290 -12.06 -16.39 -0.51
N ASP A 291 -12.22 -15.13 -0.11
CA ASP A 291 -12.47 -14.73 1.27
C ASP A 291 -13.99 -14.64 1.52
N THR A 292 -14.48 -15.46 2.43
CA THR A 292 -15.90 -15.47 2.83
C THR A 292 -16.26 -14.28 3.74
N GLU A 293 -15.28 -13.66 4.38
CA GLU A 293 -15.44 -12.48 5.25
C GLU A 293 -15.25 -11.16 4.53
N THR A 294 -15.05 -11.19 3.19
CA THR A 294 -14.88 -9.98 2.39
C THR A 294 -16.08 -9.02 2.53
N ALA A 295 -15.83 -7.72 2.49
CA ALA A 295 -16.87 -6.70 2.44
C ALA A 295 -17.65 -6.67 1.11
N TRP A 296 -17.14 -7.33 0.06
CA TRP A 296 -17.76 -7.36 -1.26
C TRP A 296 -18.91 -8.36 -1.34
N ASP A 297 -20.01 -7.95 -1.96
CA ASP A 297 -21.20 -8.80 -2.17
C ASP A 297 -21.07 -9.59 -3.47
N ALA A 298 -21.01 -10.92 -3.37
CA ALA A 298 -20.79 -11.81 -4.51
C ALA A 298 -21.94 -11.79 -5.53
N ASP A 299 -23.18 -11.65 -5.06
CA ASP A 299 -24.35 -11.63 -5.95
C ASP A 299 -24.36 -10.32 -6.75
N SER A 300 -24.09 -9.20 -6.07
CA SER A 300 -23.95 -7.90 -6.72
C SER A 300 -22.78 -7.84 -7.70
N LEU A 301 -21.61 -8.39 -7.33
CA LEU A 301 -20.47 -8.51 -8.26
C LEU A 301 -20.86 -9.32 -9.50
N THR A 302 -21.59 -10.42 -9.33
CA THR A 302 -22.08 -11.24 -10.44
C THR A 302 -23.05 -10.45 -11.32
N GLU A 303 -23.99 -9.72 -10.73
CA GLU A 303 -25.03 -8.98 -11.44
C GLU A 303 -24.45 -7.78 -12.21
N TYR A 304 -23.65 -6.95 -11.54
CA TYR A 304 -23.21 -5.65 -12.09
C TYR A 304 -21.93 -5.76 -12.92
N LEU A 305 -21.06 -6.76 -12.69
CA LEU A 305 -19.78 -6.91 -13.39
C LEU A 305 -19.75 -8.10 -14.36
N GLY A 306 -20.77 -8.93 -14.34
CA GLY A 306 -20.82 -10.21 -15.05
C GLY A 306 -21.22 -10.13 -16.50
N SER A 307 -20.73 -9.18 -17.32
CA SER A 307 -20.95 -9.27 -18.76
C SER A 307 -20.23 -10.48 -19.36
N ASP A 308 -20.85 -11.18 -20.32
CA ASP A 308 -20.29 -12.38 -20.96
C ASP A 308 -18.90 -12.12 -21.57
N ALA A 309 -18.63 -10.89 -22.03
CA ALA A 309 -17.36 -10.49 -22.62
C ALA A 309 -16.24 -10.36 -21.58
N LEU A 310 -16.56 -10.13 -20.32
CA LEU A 310 -15.61 -9.84 -19.25
C LEU A 310 -15.42 -11.01 -18.26
N ARG A 311 -16.33 -11.98 -18.26
CA ARG A 311 -16.23 -13.15 -17.40
C ARG A 311 -14.92 -13.90 -17.58
N GLY A 312 -14.31 -14.31 -16.48
CA GLY A 312 -13.02 -15.00 -16.49
C GLY A 312 -11.85 -14.11 -16.87
N LYS A 313 -12.01 -12.79 -16.77
CA LYS A 313 -10.95 -11.80 -17.00
C LYS A 313 -10.68 -11.01 -15.71
N ASP A 314 -9.46 -10.53 -15.60
CA ASP A 314 -9.16 -9.50 -14.62
C ASP A 314 -9.78 -8.17 -15.10
N MET A 315 -10.35 -7.44 -14.16
CA MET A 315 -11.09 -6.21 -14.47
C MET A 315 -10.67 -5.08 -13.54
N LEU A 316 -10.76 -3.85 -14.05
CA LEU A 316 -10.68 -2.62 -13.30
C LEU A 316 -11.94 -1.81 -13.57
N LEU A 317 -12.63 -1.41 -12.50
CA LEU A 317 -13.76 -0.49 -12.55
C LEU A 317 -13.39 0.80 -11.80
N ALA A 318 -13.50 1.95 -12.49
CA ALA A 318 -13.49 3.25 -11.85
C ALA A 318 -14.88 3.54 -11.28
N LEU A 319 -15.02 3.62 -9.98
CA LEU A 319 -16.30 3.84 -9.29
C LEU A 319 -16.65 5.32 -9.18
N ASP A 320 -15.66 6.20 -9.28
CA ASP A 320 -15.73 7.65 -9.09
C ASP A 320 -15.75 8.46 -10.41
N GLY A 321 -16.03 7.80 -11.52
CA GLY A 321 -16.11 8.46 -12.82
C GLY A 321 -17.28 9.45 -12.93
N GLU A 322 -17.25 10.26 -13.97
CA GLU A 322 -18.33 11.23 -14.28
C GLU A 322 -19.68 10.51 -14.42
N ASP A 323 -20.70 11.03 -13.73
CA ASP A 323 -22.05 10.47 -13.70
C ASP A 323 -22.14 9.05 -13.12
N SER A 324 -21.22 8.67 -12.22
CA SER A 324 -21.19 7.35 -11.60
C SER A 324 -22.46 7.06 -10.81
N PRO A 325 -23.20 5.97 -11.11
CA PRO A 325 -24.31 5.52 -10.30
C PRO A 325 -23.83 5.03 -8.91
N TYR A 326 -22.56 4.65 -8.77
CA TYR A 326 -21.97 4.19 -7.52
C TYR A 326 -21.76 5.30 -6.49
N LEU A 327 -21.97 6.56 -6.84
CA LEU A 327 -22.08 7.68 -5.89
C LEU A 327 -23.38 7.65 -5.08
N THR A 328 -24.38 6.88 -5.49
CA THR A 328 -25.66 6.74 -4.80
C THR A 328 -26.00 5.29 -4.43
N GLU A 329 -25.35 4.33 -5.06
CA GLU A 329 -25.59 2.90 -4.91
C GLU A 329 -24.48 2.24 -4.11
N ASN A 330 -24.83 1.41 -3.13
CA ASN A 330 -23.87 0.60 -2.36
C ASN A 330 -23.84 -0.87 -2.79
N CYS A 331 -24.39 -1.18 -3.93
CA CYS A 331 -24.68 -2.53 -4.41
C CYS A 331 -23.52 -3.53 -4.41
N LEU A 332 -22.28 -3.06 -4.43
CA LEU A 332 -21.11 -3.93 -4.41
C LEU A 332 -20.59 -4.26 -3.01
N LEU A 333 -21.11 -3.60 -1.96
CA LEU A 333 -20.69 -3.77 -0.58
C LEU A 333 -21.80 -4.37 0.27
N LYS A 334 -21.42 -5.23 1.23
CA LYS A 334 -22.33 -5.80 2.23
C LYS A 334 -22.59 -4.82 3.36
N ASP A 335 -23.77 -4.91 3.96
CA ASP A 335 -24.11 -4.34 5.28
C ASP A 335 -23.75 -2.85 5.47
N THR A 336 -23.83 -2.04 4.42
CA THR A 336 -23.60 -0.60 4.50
C THR A 336 -24.63 0.19 3.70
N ASP A 337 -25.03 1.35 4.23
CA ASP A 337 -25.89 2.32 3.55
C ASP A 337 -25.05 3.44 2.85
N THR A 338 -23.74 3.40 3.01
CA THR A 338 -22.83 4.38 2.38
C THR A 338 -22.61 4.00 0.92
N PRO A 339 -22.73 4.96 -0.02
CA PRO A 339 -22.45 4.70 -1.43
C PRO A 339 -21.05 4.11 -1.62
N VAL A 340 -20.94 3.13 -2.53
CA VAL A 340 -19.67 2.41 -2.73
C VAL A 340 -18.54 3.33 -3.18
N ALA A 341 -18.82 4.33 -4.02
CA ALA A 341 -17.81 5.27 -4.51
C ALA A 341 -17.29 6.24 -3.42
N GLU A 342 -17.97 6.38 -2.29
CA GLU A 342 -17.47 7.12 -1.13
C GLU A 342 -16.47 6.30 -0.31
N GLN A 343 -16.57 4.96 -0.36
CA GLN A 343 -15.68 4.06 0.37
C GLN A 343 -14.49 3.58 -0.45
N VAL A 344 -14.64 3.51 -1.77
CA VAL A 344 -13.59 3.03 -2.68
C VAL A 344 -13.78 3.67 -4.06
N GLN A 345 -12.71 4.17 -4.66
CA GLN A 345 -12.76 4.87 -5.94
C GLN A 345 -12.42 3.95 -7.12
N LYS A 346 -11.60 2.94 -6.90
CA LYS A 346 -11.21 1.96 -7.92
C LYS A 346 -11.38 0.56 -7.38
N LEU A 347 -11.91 -0.35 -8.20
CA LEU A 347 -12.10 -1.74 -7.85
C LEU A 347 -11.40 -2.64 -8.85
N PHE A 348 -10.49 -3.48 -8.36
CA PHE A 348 -9.93 -4.59 -9.12
C PHE A 348 -10.72 -5.87 -8.83
N VAL A 349 -11.10 -6.58 -9.88
CA VAL A 349 -11.67 -7.94 -9.80
C VAL A 349 -10.66 -8.90 -10.42
N LEU A 350 -10.07 -9.75 -9.59
CA LEU A 350 -8.96 -10.62 -9.97
C LEU A 350 -9.44 -12.09 -10.01
N ASP A 351 -9.40 -12.68 -11.20
CA ASP A 351 -9.74 -14.09 -11.36
C ASP A 351 -8.55 -14.98 -10.99
N LYS A 352 -8.76 -15.91 -10.08
CA LYS A 352 -7.78 -16.89 -9.63
C LYS A 352 -7.21 -17.74 -10.78
N ASN A 353 -8.04 -18.01 -11.80
CA ASN A 353 -7.63 -18.79 -12.95
C ASN A 353 -6.65 -18.07 -13.88
N ASN A 354 -6.46 -16.75 -13.71
CA ASN A 354 -5.52 -15.94 -14.49
C ASN A 354 -4.15 -15.79 -13.80
N MET A 355 -3.88 -16.53 -12.72
CA MET A 355 -2.53 -16.55 -12.13
C MET A 355 -1.53 -17.01 -13.18
N ALA A 356 -0.42 -16.24 -13.31
CA ALA A 356 0.69 -16.64 -14.14
C ALA A 356 1.23 -17.99 -13.64
N SER A 357 1.27 -18.98 -14.53
CA SER A 357 1.91 -20.27 -14.19
C SER A 357 3.40 -20.02 -13.99
N PRO A 358 4.04 -20.53 -12.93
CA PRO A 358 5.47 -20.32 -12.70
C PRO A 358 6.35 -20.90 -13.84
N GLU A 359 5.79 -21.68 -14.74
CA GLU A 359 6.50 -22.31 -15.86
C GLU A 359 6.67 -21.42 -17.10
N SER A 360 6.06 -20.24 -17.17
CA SER A 360 6.16 -19.38 -18.37
C SER A 360 7.36 -18.42 -18.38
N ALA A 361 8.16 -18.39 -17.32
CA ALA A 361 9.32 -17.50 -17.20
C ALA A 361 10.65 -18.12 -17.70
N GLU A 362 10.67 -19.39 -18.12
CA GLU A 362 11.89 -20.07 -18.59
C GLU A 362 12.02 -20.20 -20.12
N SER A 363 11.15 -19.56 -20.90
CA SER A 363 11.23 -19.67 -22.37
C SER A 363 11.08 -18.31 -23.07
N GLU A 364 12.01 -17.40 -22.84
CA GLU A 364 12.39 -16.35 -23.82
C GLU A 364 13.85 -15.90 -23.62
#